data_75c6be72f528c3edc3a4b34480182e5d
#
_entry.id   75c6be72f528c3edc3a4b34480182e5d
#
_cell.length_a   1.000
_cell.length_b   1.000
_cell.length_c   1.000
_cell.angle_alpha   90.00
_cell.angle_beta   90.00
_cell.angle_gamma   90.00
#
_symmetry.space_group_name_H-M   'P 1'
#
loop_
_entity.id
_entity.type
_entity.pdbx_description
1 polymer ?
#
loop_
_entity_poly.entity_id
_entity_poly.type
_entity_poly.pdbx_seq_one_letter_code
_entity_poly.pdbx_strand_id
1 'polypeptide(L)'
;MTPEEKIDMLDGLIRRIVNKDNKMEGQYSMPYSDSSDDYADWKVEFKVDKVSLWETEKYDRCKYSGSVYIDADVMIGFEGDWEEYVIGDLPSWVKDDIEDKILDNIEQFLPMVCVDLTFN
;
A
#
# COMPACT_ATOMS: atom_id res chain seq x y z
N MET A 1 -8.97 -25.99 12.90
CA MET A 1 -7.91 -25.18 12.27
C MET A 1 -6.99 -24.63 13.35
N THR A 2 -5.71 -24.89 13.24
CA THR A 2 -4.72 -24.35 14.17
C THR A 2 -4.51 -22.84 13.97
N PRO A 3 -3.99 -22.10 14.97
CA PRO A 3 -3.66 -20.70 14.77
C PRO A 3 -2.68 -20.46 13.61
N GLU A 4 -1.73 -21.35 13.40
CA GLU A 4 -0.77 -21.27 12.28
C GLU A 4 -1.44 -21.43 10.93
N GLU A 5 -2.36 -22.38 10.82
CA GLU A 5 -3.15 -22.58 9.59
C GLU A 5 -4.03 -21.35 9.30
N LYS A 6 -4.59 -20.74 10.34
CA LYS A 6 -5.40 -19.53 10.21
C LYS A 6 -4.57 -18.38 9.71
N ILE A 7 -3.37 -18.19 10.25
CA ILE A 7 -2.44 -17.15 9.82
C ILE A 7 -2.01 -17.37 8.37
N ASP A 8 -1.71 -18.60 7.98
CA ASP A 8 -1.35 -18.92 6.60
C ASP A 8 -2.50 -18.61 5.63
N MET A 9 -3.72 -18.92 6.04
CA MET A 9 -4.90 -18.59 5.24
C MET A 9 -5.07 -17.08 5.08
N LEU A 10 -4.91 -16.33 6.17
CA LEU A 10 -5.01 -14.86 6.14
C LEU A 10 -3.90 -14.23 5.31
N ASP A 11 -2.68 -14.75 5.38
CA ASP A 11 -1.58 -14.32 4.52
C ASP A 11 -1.98 -14.43 3.05
N GLY A 12 -2.47 -15.58 2.63
CA GLY A 12 -2.93 -15.79 1.26
C GLY A 12 -4.06 -14.86 0.84
N LEU A 13 -5.01 -14.59 1.74
CA LEU A 13 -6.11 -13.67 1.47
C LEU A 13 -5.63 -12.22 1.33
N ILE A 14 -4.73 -11.77 2.20
CA ILE A 14 -4.16 -10.43 2.13
C ILE A 14 -3.44 -10.24 0.80
N ARG A 15 -2.61 -11.20 0.38
CA ARG A 15 -1.92 -11.14 -0.92
C ARG A 15 -2.90 -11.03 -2.07
N ARG A 16 -3.96 -11.80 -2.03
CA ARG A 16 -5.00 -11.79 -3.07
C ARG A 16 -5.74 -10.46 -3.11
N ILE A 17 -6.13 -9.93 -1.95
CA ILE A 17 -6.84 -8.66 -1.85
C ILE A 17 -5.99 -7.51 -2.38
N VAL A 18 -4.73 -7.41 -1.94
CA VAL A 18 -3.84 -6.33 -2.34
C VAL A 18 -3.45 -6.43 -3.80
N ASN A 19 -3.10 -7.63 -4.28
CA ASN A 19 -2.58 -7.81 -5.63
C ASN A 19 -3.66 -7.73 -6.72
N LYS A 20 -4.94 -7.81 -6.35
CA LYS A 20 -6.04 -7.77 -7.32
C LYS A 20 -6.23 -6.39 -7.95
N ASP A 21 -6.11 -5.33 -7.15
CA ASP A 21 -6.30 -3.94 -7.59
C ASP A 21 -5.10 -3.13 -7.12
N ASN A 22 -3.98 -3.36 -7.77
CA ASN A 22 -2.66 -2.96 -7.30
C ASN A 22 -2.03 -1.83 -8.11
N LYS A 23 -2.84 -1.04 -8.81
CA LYS A 23 -2.35 0.09 -9.60
C LYS A 23 -3.07 1.36 -9.21
N MET A 24 -2.31 2.42 -9.05
CA MET A 24 -2.85 3.76 -8.82
C MET A 24 -2.09 4.75 -9.69
N GLU A 25 -2.76 5.83 -10.04
CA GLU A 25 -2.14 6.93 -10.79
C GLU A 25 -2.79 8.24 -10.42
N GLY A 26 -2.09 9.33 -10.70
CA GLY A 26 -2.60 10.66 -10.44
C GLY A 26 -1.60 11.72 -10.83
N GLN A 27 -1.82 12.93 -10.34
CA GLN A 27 -0.97 14.08 -10.60
C GLN A 27 -0.71 14.85 -9.30
N TYR A 28 0.41 15.53 -9.24
CA TYR A 28 0.68 16.48 -8.18
C TYR A 28 1.36 17.73 -8.73
N SER A 29 1.13 18.86 -8.07
CA SER A 29 1.73 20.12 -8.44
C SER A 29 3.22 20.15 -8.07
N MET A 30 4.07 20.57 -9.00
CA MET A 30 5.51 20.68 -8.76
C MET A 30 5.82 21.98 -8.03
N PRO A 31 6.31 21.93 -6.78
CA PRO A 31 6.45 23.12 -5.94
C PRO A 31 7.59 24.08 -6.35
N TYR A 32 8.48 23.64 -7.23
CA TYR A 32 9.66 24.42 -7.63
C TYR A 32 9.61 24.89 -9.08
N SER A 33 8.43 24.84 -9.68
CA SER A 33 8.27 25.29 -11.05
C SER A 33 7.93 26.79 -11.08
N ASP A 34 8.48 27.50 -12.06
CA ASP A 34 8.15 28.91 -12.31
C ASP A 34 6.72 29.09 -12.87
N SER A 35 6.09 27.99 -13.28
CA SER A 35 4.72 27.97 -13.77
C SER A 35 3.80 27.28 -12.78
N SER A 36 2.70 27.94 -12.43
CA SER A 36 1.69 27.35 -11.51
C SER A 36 0.91 26.19 -12.15
N ASP A 37 1.11 25.95 -13.45
CA ASP A 37 0.42 24.91 -14.21
C ASP A 37 1.26 23.65 -14.41
N ASP A 38 2.46 23.59 -13.82
CA ASP A 38 3.31 22.43 -13.94
C ASP A 38 2.91 21.33 -12.96
N TYR A 39 2.57 20.20 -13.51
CA TYR A 39 2.20 19.00 -12.76
C TYR A 39 3.11 17.85 -13.17
N ALA A 40 3.40 17.00 -12.20
CA ALA A 40 4.01 15.70 -12.46
C ALA A 40 2.93 14.64 -12.43
N ASP A 41 3.01 13.70 -13.34
CA ASP A 41 2.18 12.50 -13.32
C ASP A 41 2.88 11.42 -12.53
N TRP A 42 2.12 10.67 -11.76
CA TRP A 42 2.67 9.54 -11.04
C TRP A 42 1.83 8.30 -11.27
N LYS A 43 2.47 7.15 -11.25
CA LYS A 43 1.80 5.87 -11.24
C LYS A 43 2.58 4.90 -10.37
N VAL A 44 1.86 4.02 -9.72
CA VAL A 44 2.43 3.00 -8.86
C VAL A 44 1.77 1.66 -9.13
N GLU A 45 2.59 0.63 -9.17
CA GLU A 45 2.13 -0.75 -9.12
C GLU A 45 2.73 -1.38 -7.88
N PHE A 46 1.90 -1.95 -7.03
CA PHE A 46 2.36 -2.52 -5.78
C PHE A 46 1.95 -3.99 -5.65
N LYS A 47 2.76 -4.73 -4.92
CA LYS A 47 2.48 -6.14 -4.62
C LYS A 47 2.98 -6.46 -3.22
N VAL A 48 2.37 -7.46 -2.61
CA VAL A 48 2.80 -7.93 -1.30
C VAL A 48 4.08 -8.73 -1.45
N ASP A 49 5.11 -8.32 -0.70
CA ASP A 49 6.35 -9.08 -0.58
C ASP A 49 6.25 -10.09 0.56
N LYS A 50 5.87 -9.62 1.75
CA LYS A 50 5.83 -10.45 2.95
C LYS A 50 4.67 -10.03 3.84
N VAL A 51 4.05 -11.00 4.49
CA VAL A 51 3.05 -10.76 5.53
C VAL A 51 3.55 -11.39 6.82
N SER A 52 3.53 -10.63 7.90
CA SER A 52 3.90 -11.11 9.23
C SER A 52 2.73 -10.85 10.17
N LEU A 53 2.04 -11.90 10.56
CA LEU A 53 0.86 -11.83 11.42
C LEU A 53 1.06 -12.63 12.69
N TRP A 54 0.41 -12.16 13.76
CA TRP A 54 0.30 -12.90 15.01
C TRP A 54 -1.10 -12.73 15.59
N GLU A 55 -1.51 -13.70 16.40
CA GLU A 55 -2.80 -13.64 17.08
C GLU A 55 -2.68 -12.67 18.28
N THR A 56 -3.65 -11.75 18.39
CA THR A 56 -3.69 -10.82 19.52
C THR A 56 -4.43 -11.44 20.70
N GLU A 57 -3.87 -11.27 21.90
CA GLU A 57 -4.45 -11.81 23.14
C GLU A 57 -5.51 -10.90 23.76
N LYS A 58 -5.70 -9.70 23.23
CA LYS A 58 -6.61 -8.70 23.79
C LYS A 58 -7.91 -8.61 23.02
N TYR A 59 -8.96 -8.22 23.74
CA TYR A 59 -10.36 -8.13 23.29
C TYR A 59 -10.62 -6.98 22.32
N ASP A 60 -9.72 -6.71 21.40
CA ASP A 60 -9.92 -5.68 20.41
C ASP A 60 -10.57 -6.23 19.16
N ARG A 61 -11.07 -5.31 18.32
CA ARG A 61 -11.55 -5.63 16.98
C ARG A 61 -10.52 -6.41 16.18
N CYS A 62 -9.26 -6.26 16.56
CA CYS A 62 -8.12 -6.90 15.91
C CYS A 62 -7.83 -8.24 16.56
N LYS A 63 -8.30 -9.30 15.96
CA LYS A 63 -7.95 -10.66 16.38
C LYS A 63 -6.56 -11.06 15.91
N TYR A 64 -6.11 -10.47 14.82
CA TYR A 64 -4.79 -10.67 14.25
C TYR A 64 -4.17 -9.31 13.96
N SER A 65 -2.92 -9.16 14.32
CA SER A 65 -2.15 -7.95 14.07
C SER A 65 -0.86 -8.31 13.36
N GLY A 66 -0.24 -7.34 12.72
CA GLY A 66 1.03 -7.57 12.09
C GLY A 66 1.44 -6.48 11.12
N SER A 67 2.32 -6.85 10.22
CA SER A 67 2.86 -5.97 9.21
C SER A 67 2.75 -6.59 7.83
N VAL A 68 2.44 -5.78 6.85
CA VAL A 68 2.44 -6.17 5.44
C VAL A 68 3.55 -5.37 4.75
N TYR A 69 4.50 -6.08 4.16
CA TYR A 69 5.61 -5.50 3.42
C TYR A 69 5.22 -5.43 1.96
N ILE A 70 5.27 -4.23 1.41
CA ILE A 70 4.80 -3.93 0.05
C ILE A 70 5.98 -3.51 -0.82
N ASP A 71 6.13 -4.16 -1.96
CA ASP A 71 7.00 -3.69 -3.03
C ASP A 71 6.20 -2.74 -3.91
N ALA A 72 6.68 -1.53 -4.07
CA ALA A 72 6.03 -0.51 -4.88
C ALA A 72 6.96 -0.06 -6.00
N ASP A 73 6.51 -0.25 -7.24
CA ASP A 73 7.19 0.29 -8.41
C ASP A 73 6.55 1.63 -8.75
N VAL A 74 7.32 2.69 -8.58
CA VAL A 74 6.85 4.08 -8.77
C VAL A 74 7.48 4.66 -10.01
N MET A 75 6.63 5.24 -10.87
CA MET A 75 7.05 6.01 -12.02
C MET A 75 6.53 7.43 -11.89
N ILE A 76 7.40 8.40 -12.11
CA ILE A 76 7.03 9.81 -12.13
C ILE A 76 7.35 10.36 -13.53
N GLY A 77 6.38 11.03 -14.11
CA GLY A 77 6.47 11.56 -15.46
C GLY A 77 6.28 13.07 -15.49
N PHE A 78 7.12 13.71 -16.28
CA PHE A 78 7.01 15.13 -16.59
C PHE A 78 7.14 15.32 -18.09
N GLU A 79 6.14 15.98 -18.69
CA GLU A 79 6.09 16.23 -20.13
C GLU A 79 6.26 14.96 -20.99
N GLY A 80 5.72 13.83 -20.49
CA GLY A 80 5.78 12.56 -21.22
C GLY A 80 7.01 11.71 -20.95
N ASP A 81 7.98 12.22 -20.21
CA ASP A 81 9.18 11.48 -19.85
C ASP A 81 8.98 10.81 -18.48
N TRP A 82 8.97 9.49 -18.47
CA TRP A 82 8.77 8.69 -17.28
C TRP A 82 10.10 8.15 -16.74
N GLU A 83 10.30 8.30 -15.44
CA GLU A 83 11.48 7.76 -14.76
C GLU A 83 11.06 6.95 -13.54
N GLU A 84 11.90 6.00 -13.16
CA GLU A 84 11.66 5.15 -12.01
C GLU A 84 12.09 5.85 -10.73
N TYR A 85 11.21 5.79 -9.71
CA TYR A 85 11.45 6.40 -8.41
C TYR A 85 11.04 5.43 -7.31
N VAL A 86 11.34 5.80 -6.07
CA VAL A 86 10.85 5.07 -4.89
C VAL A 86 9.67 5.81 -4.26
N ILE A 87 8.90 5.11 -3.46
CA ILE A 87 7.68 5.68 -2.89
C ILE A 87 7.96 6.92 -2.01
N GLY A 88 9.14 6.98 -1.39
CA GLY A 88 9.56 8.14 -0.62
C GLY A 88 9.76 9.42 -1.42
N ASP A 89 9.88 9.31 -2.74
CA ASP A 89 10.01 10.46 -3.63
C ASP A 89 8.67 11.13 -3.95
N LEU A 90 7.56 10.45 -3.67
CA LEU A 90 6.22 11.03 -3.84
C LEU A 90 5.89 11.97 -2.68
N PRO A 91 5.04 12.98 -2.92
CA PRO A 91 4.52 13.80 -1.83
C PRO A 91 3.86 12.94 -0.75
N SER A 92 3.97 13.36 0.51
CA SER A 92 3.45 12.59 1.63
C SER A 92 1.95 12.30 1.51
N TRP A 93 1.16 13.23 0.99
CA TRP A 93 -0.28 13.03 0.82
C TRP A 93 -0.60 11.97 -0.24
N VAL A 94 0.25 11.83 -1.28
CA VAL A 94 0.10 10.77 -2.29
C VAL A 94 0.39 9.41 -1.65
N LYS A 95 1.47 9.34 -0.88
CA LYS A 95 1.83 8.12 -0.15
C LYS A 95 0.72 7.71 0.81
N ASP A 96 0.14 8.66 1.53
CA ASP A 96 -0.96 8.41 2.46
C ASP A 96 -2.19 7.87 1.72
N ASP A 97 -2.52 8.40 0.55
CA ASP A 97 -3.63 7.89 -0.28
C ASP A 97 -3.40 6.45 -0.71
N ILE A 98 -2.17 6.11 -1.06
CA ILE A 98 -1.80 4.73 -1.44
C ILE A 98 -1.96 3.79 -0.23
N GLU A 99 -1.46 4.19 0.93
CA GLU A 99 -1.60 3.42 2.16
C GLU A 99 -3.06 3.22 2.53
N ASP A 100 -3.85 4.28 2.49
CA ASP A 100 -5.27 4.24 2.83
C ASP A 100 -6.04 3.30 1.92
N LYS A 101 -5.76 3.33 0.63
CA LYS A 101 -6.40 2.40 -0.31
C LYS A 101 -6.11 0.94 0.04
N ILE A 102 -4.86 0.63 0.32
CA ILE A 102 -4.45 -0.74 0.65
C ILE A 102 -5.10 -1.18 1.96
N LEU A 103 -5.02 -0.34 3.00
CA LEU A 103 -5.60 -0.64 4.31
C LEU A 103 -7.12 -0.77 4.26
N ASP A 104 -7.79 0.12 3.54
CA ASP A 104 -9.25 0.08 3.37
C ASP A 104 -9.69 -1.22 2.69
N ASN A 105 -8.97 -1.67 1.68
CA ASN A 105 -9.27 -2.92 1.00
C ASN A 105 -9.10 -4.12 1.93
N ILE A 106 -8.03 -4.13 2.72
CA ILE A 106 -7.82 -5.21 3.70
C ILE A 106 -8.93 -5.20 4.76
N GLU A 107 -9.24 -4.03 5.32
CA GLU A 107 -10.27 -3.88 6.35
C GLU A 107 -11.65 -4.28 5.84
N GLN A 108 -11.97 -3.94 4.60
CA GLN A 108 -13.27 -4.26 4.00
C GLN A 108 -13.53 -5.77 3.97
N PHE A 109 -12.52 -6.56 3.65
CA PHE A 109 -12.65 -8.01 3.52
C PHE A 109 -12.23 -8.78 4.77
N LEU A 110 -11.35 -8.21 5.58
CA LEU A 110 -10.81 -8.85 6.77
C LEU A 110 -10.84 -7.88 7.97
N PRO A 111 -12.03 -7.54 8.48
CA PRO A 111 -12.14 -6.52 9.53
C PRO A 111 -11.48 -6.91 10.87
N MET A 112 -11.19 -8.21 11.06
CA MET A 112 -10.50 -8.67 12.27
C MET A 112 -8.97 -8.56 12.17
N VAL A 113 -8.44 -8.17 11.03
CA VAL A 113 -7.00 -8.05 10.79
C VAL A 113 -6.60 -6.59 10.82
N CYS A 114 -5.65 -6.24 11.70
CA CYS A 114 -5.11 -4.89 11.81
C CYS A 114 -3.62 -4.95 11.51
N VAL A 115 -3.20 -4.32 10.44
CA VAL A 115 -1.82 -4.37 9.98
C VAL A 115 -1.27 -2.98 9.71
N ASP A 116 0.05 -2.84 9.85
CA ASP A 116 0.80 -1.70 9.39
C ASP A 116 1.44 -2.04 8.04
N LEU A 117 1.57 -1.05 7.18
CA LEU A 117 2.23 -1.22 5.89
C LEU A 117 3.67 -0.72 5.99
N THR A 118 4.57 -1.47 5.38
CA THR A 118 5.96 -1.09 5.20
C THR A 118 6.29 -1.21 3.72
N PHE A 119 6.72 -0.11 3.12
CA PHE A 119 7.13 -0.11 1.72
C PHE A 119 8.63 -0.35 1.59
N ASN A 120 8.98 -1.24 0.71
CA ASN A 120 10.36 -1.55 0.38
C ASN A 120 10.90 -0.62 -0.70
#